data_e61e6de3ea356e6ec1c24eebf3daf261
#
_entry.id   e61e6de3ea356e6ec1c24eebf3daf261
#
_cell.length_a   1.000
_cell.length_b   1.000
_cell.length_c   1.000
_cell.angle_alpha   90.00
_cell.angle_beta   90.00
_cell.angle_gamma   90.00
#
_symmetry.space_group_name_H-M   'P 1'
#
loop_
_entity.id
_entity.type
_entity.pdbx_description
1 polymer ?
#
loop_
_entity_poly.entity_id
_entity_poly.type
_entity_poly.pdbx_seq_one_letter_code
_entity_poly.pdbx_strand_id
1 'polypeptide(L)'
;DEDFAATSDATFSYCPADRIESLPNGDIDLAVNVASMQEMTLAAVAGYFKLLRKRRTRIFYCCNRLEKRLSGGELLRFMDYPWLTADVHLVDEACPWHQWFFGRSRAPRVRVGGVAIPLVHRYDGVHWHRLTRLAQGS
;
A
#
# COMPACT_ATOMS: atom_id res chain seq x y z
N ASP A 1 16.51 3.36 -24.84
CA ASP A 1 15.35 4.29 -24.59
C ASP A 1 14.11 3.63 -25.15
N GLU A 2 13.50 2.76 -24.37
CA GLU A 2 12.16 2.29 -24.69
C GLU A 2 11.20 3.42 -24.25
N ASP A 3 10.83 4.23 -25.23
CA ASP A 3 9.78 5.21 -25.09
C ASP A 3 8.51 4.51 -24.60
N PHE A 4 7.98 4.98 -23.49
CA PHE A 4 6.72 4.55 -22.92
C PHE A 4 5.58 5.05 -23.83
N ALA A 5 5.49 4.46 -25.02
CA ALA A 5 4.39 4.70 -25.94
C ALA A 5 3.19 3.92 -25.42
N ALA A 6 2.31 4.60 -24.68
CA ALA A 6 0.97 4.08 -24.44
C ALA A 6 0.29 3.93 -25.80
N THR A 7 0.26 2.72 -26.33
CA THR A 7 -0.58 2.42 -27.51
C THR A 7 -2.02 2.51 -27.03
N SER A 8 -2.88 3.13 -27.85
CA SER A 8 -4.31 3.36 -27.55
C SER A 8 -5.12 2.10 -27.20
N ASP A 9 -4.53 0.92 -27.42
CA ASP A 9 -5.14 -0.39 -27.16
C ASP A 9 -4.50 -1.12 -25.97
N ALA A 10 -3.54 -0.53 -25.26
CA ALA A 10 -2.89 -1.16 -24.13
C ALA A 10 -3.83 -1.22 -22.92
N THR A 11 -4.27 -2.40 -22.55
CA THR A 11 -5.04 -2.64 -21.31
C THR A 11 -4.16 -2.66 -20.06
N PHE A 12 -2.83 -2.73 -20.23
CA PHE A 12 -1.85 -2.78 -19.16
C PHE A 12 -0.57 -2.05 -19.56
N SER A 13 -0.01 -1.23 -18.64
CA SER A 13 1.25 -0.54 -18.82
C SER A 13 2.12 -0.68 -17.58
N TYR A 14 3.41 -0.87 -17.75
CA TYR A 14 4.40 -0.93 -16.68
C TYR A 14 5.21 0.37 -16.63
N CYS A 15 5.38 0.93 -15.43
CA CYS A 15 6.22 2.11 -15.20
C CYS A 15 7.13 1.86 -14.00
N PRO A 16 8.47 1.94 -14.15
CA PRO A 16 9.37 1.92 -13.02
C PRO A 16 9.10 3.05 -12.03
N ALA A 17 9.31 2.79 -10.73
CA ALA A 17 8.97 3.74 -9.67
C ALA A 17 9.75 5.08 -9.77
N ASP A 18 10.98 5.03 -10.27
CA ASP A 18 11.83 6.21 -10.52
C ASP A 18 11.37 7.06 -11.72
N ARG A 19 10.52 6.49 -12.58
CA ARG A 19 9.93 7.18 -13.75
C ARG A 19 8.46 7.55 -13.57
N ILE A 20 7.88 7.33 -12.40
CA ILE A 20 6.45 7.55 -12.17
C ILE A 20 6.01 9.01 -12.42
N GLU A 21 6.92 9.96 -12.26
CA GLU A 21 6.64 11.36 -12.57
C GLU A 21 6.55 11.66 -14.07
N SER A 22 7.17 10.84 -14.91
CA SER A 22 7.15 10.96 -16.37
C SER A 22 5.88 10.41 -17.03
N LEU A 23 5.03 9.71 -16.28
CA LEU A 23 3.74 9.26 -16.80
C LEU A 23 2.93 10.44 -17.37
N PRO A 24 2.20 10.24 -18.47
CA PRO A 24 1.33 11.28 -19.03
C PRO A 24 0.42 11.89 -17.99
N ASN A 25 0.20 13.20 -18.06
CA ASN A 25 -0.76 13.86 -17.18
C ASN A 25 -2.16 13.33 -17.44
N GLY A 26 -2.85 12.96 -16.39
CA GLY A 26 -4.21 12.44 -16.44
C GLY A 26 -4.75 12.18 -15.06
N ASP A 27 -6.07 12.12 -14.97
CA ASP A 27 -6.76 11.77 -13.74
C ASP A 27 -6.65 10.27 -13.51
N ILE A 28 -6.49 9.87 -12.26
CA ILE A 28 -6.47 8.47 -11.85
C ILE A 28 -7.80 8.18 -11.13
N ASP A 29 -8.59 7.28 -11.66
CA ASP A 29 -9.84 6.88 -10.99
C ASP A 29 -9.58 6.12 -9.70
N LEU A 30 -8.65 5.17 -9.73
CA LEU A 30 -8.29 4.33 -8.59
C LEU A 30 -6.79 4.09 -8.53
N ALA A 31 -6.20 4.41 -7.39
CA ALA A 31 -4.86 3.94 -7.03
C ALA A 31 -4.97 2.86 -5.96
N VAL A 32 -4.08 1.87 -6.02
CA VAL A 32 -4.04 0.75 -5.08
C VAL A 32 -2.62 0.57 -4.56
N ASN A 33 -2.48 0.51 -3.25
CA ASN A 33 -1.24 0.14 -2.57
C ASN A 33 -1.49 -0.95 -1.55
N VAL A 34 -0.79 -2.07 -1.68
CA VAL A 34 -0.88 -3.19 -0.74
C VAL A 34 0.52 -3.59 -0.33
N ALA A 35 0.80 -3.53 0.96
CA ALA A 35 2.00 -4.01 1.63
C ALA A 35 3.34 -3.43 1.11
N SER A 36 3.34 -2.33 0.34
CA SER A 36 4.57 -1.73 -0.18
C SER A 36 4.97 -0.44 0.54
N MET A 37 4.03 0.45 0.87
CA MET A 37 4.34 1.68 1.62
C MET A 37 4.88 1.41 3.02
N GLN A 38 4.55 0.28 3.60
CA GLN A 38 5.08 -0.13 4.91
C GLN A 38 6.60 -0.41 4.91
N GLU A 39 7.22 -0.50 3.74
CA GLU A 39 8.67 -0.71 3.57
C GLU A 39 9.42 0.59 3.28
N MET A 40 8.71 1.71 3.25
CA MET A 40 9.24 3.02 2.87
C MET A 40 9.36 3.93 4.10
N THR A 41 10.21 4.95 4.02
CA THR A 41 10.22 6.04 5.01
C THR A 41 8.94 6.87 4.89
N LEU A 42 8.56 7.57 5.96
CA LEU A 42 7.40 8.46 5.94
C LEU A 42 7.54 9.56 4.87
N ALA A 43 8.77 10.04 4.63
CA ALA A 43 9.05 11.02 3.59
C ALA A 43 8.75 10.47 2.18
N ALA A 44 9.12 9.22 1.90
CA ALA A 44 8.80 8.58 0.62
C ALA A 44 7.29 8.37 0.46
N VAL A 45 6.61 7.92 1.51
CA VAL A 45 5.13 7.81 1.52
C VAL A 45 4.49 9.17 1.21
N ALA A 46 4.98 10.25 1.84
CA ALA A 46 4.48 11.61 1.57
C ALA A 46 4.67 12.03 0.11
N GLY A 47 5.77 11.63 -0.52
CA GLY A 47 6.00 11.85 -1.95
C GLY A 47 4.92 11.20 -2.83
N TYR A 48 4.55 9.94 -2.52
CA TYR A 48 3.47 9.24 -3.24
C TYR A 48 2.12 9.92 -3.03
N PHE A 49 1.78 10.34 -1.82
CA PHE A 49 0.54 11.08 -1.57
C PHE A 49 0.48 12.40 -2.35
N LYS A 50 1.61 13.14 -2.41
CA LYS A 50 1.71 14.35 -3.24
C LYS A 50 1.46 14.05 -4.72
N LEU A 51 2.05 12.94 -5.23
CA LEU A 51 1.84 12.50 -6.60
C LEU A 51 0.38 12.14 -6.87
N LEU A 52 -0.25 11.35 -5.99
CA LEU A 52 -1.66 10.96 -6.12
C LEU A 52 -2.57 12.20 -6.23
N ARG A 53 -2.33 13.22 -5.41
CA ARG A 53 -3.09 14.48 -5.46
C ARG A 53 -2.81 15.27 -6.73
N LYS A 54 -1.54 15.40 -7.12
CA LYS A 54 -1.14 16.04 -8.38
C LYS A 54 -1.83 15.40 -9.60
N ARG A 55 -2.04 14.08 -9.55
CA ARG A 55 -2.74 13.29 -10.59
C ARG A 55 -4.26 13.25 -10.39
N ARG A 56 -4.81 14.05 -9.51
CA ARG A 56 -6.24 14.12 -9.20
C ARG A 56 -6.86 12.73 -8.99
N THR A 57 -6.13 11.85 -8.29
CA THR A 57 -6.60 10.51 -7.96
C THR A 57 -7.90 10.61 -7.17
N ARG A 58 -8.96 9.99 -7.69
CA ARG A 58 -10.29 10.06 -7.07
C ARG A 58 -10.41 9.15 -5.86
N ILE A 59 -10.01 7.89 -6.02
CA ILE A 59 -10.09 6.86 -4.99
C ILE A 59 -8.70 6.28 -4.75
N PHE A 60 -8.33 6.15 -3.50
CA PHE A 60 -7.10 5.47 -3.09
C PHE A 60 -7.41 4.35 -2.11
N TYR A 61 -7.05 3.12 -2.49
CA TYR A 61 -7.04 1.98 -1.58
C TYR A 61 -5.64 1.74 -1.07
N CYS A 62 -5.48 1.77 0.25
CA CYS A 62 -4.20 1.57 0.93
C CYS A 62 -4.36 0.49 2.00
N CYS A 63 -3.58 -0.59 1.89
CA CYS A 63 -3.56 -1.68 2.87
C CYS A 63 -2.12 -1.96 3.29
N ASN A 64 -1.75 -1.58 4.50
CA ASN A 64 -0.40 -1.72 5.03
C ASN A 64 -0.45 -2.10 6.52
N ARG A 65 0.71 -2.45 7.09
CA ARG A 65 0.80 -2.67 8.54
C ARG A 65 0.41 -1.40 9.29
N LEU A 66 -0.34 -1.58 10.37
CA LEU A 66 -0.70 -0.47 11.26
C LEU A 66 0.55 0.22 11.83
N GLU A 67 1.54 -0.60 12.20
CA GLU A 67 2.86 -0.13 12.63
C GLU A 67 3.96 -1.05 12.10
N LYS A 68 5.08 -0.47 11.71
CA LYS A 68 6.28 -1.19 11.32
C LYS A 68 7.54 -0.43 11.69
N ARG A 69 8.51 -1.13 12.29
CA ARG A 69 9.86 -0.61 12.46
C ARG A 69 10.70 -0.96 11.23
N LEU A 70 11.23 0.05 10.57
CA LEU A 70 12.11 -0.11 9.42
C LEU A 70 13.51 -0.57 9.87
N SER A 71 14.31 -1.07 8.94
CA SER A 71 15.69 -1.51 9.21
C SER A 71 16.58 -0.40 9.81
N GLY A 72 16.32 0.85 9.46
CA GLY A 72 16.96 2.04 10.03
C GLY A 72 16.50 2.43 11.43
N GLY A 73 15.55 1.69 12.04
CA GLY A 73 15.02 1.96 13.39
C GLY A 73 13.84 2.91 13.42
N GLU A 74 13.50 3.57 12.32
CA GLU A 74 12.32 4.44 12.21
C GLU A 74 11.04 3.63 12.44
N LEU A 75 10.13 4.16 13.23
CA LEU A 75 8.79 3.59 13.42
C LEU A 75 7.81 4.26 12.46
N LEU A 76 7.37 3.51 11.48
CA LEU A 76 6.34 3.92 10.54
C LEU A 76 4.96 3.49 11.06
N ARG A 77 4.02 4.42 11.12
CA ARG A 77 2.62 4.15 11.45
C ARG A 77 1.70 4.51 10.30
N PHE A 78 0.75 3.65 10.02
CA PHE A 78 -0.27 3.88 8.98
C PHE A 78 -1.08 5.16 9.23
N MET A 79 -1.32 5.49 10.51
CA MET A 79 -2.08 6.67 10.90
C MET A 79 -1.30 7.99 10.69
N ASP A 80 0.04 7.92 10.61
CA ASP A 80 0.90 9.08 10.37
C ASP A 80 1.06 9.38 8.86
N TYR A 81 0.46 8.59 7.97
CA TYR A 81 0.42 8.90 6.54
C TYR A 81 -0.30 10.22 6.31
N PRO A 82 0.07 10.99 5.28
CA PRO A 82 -0.41 12.37 5.10
C PRO A 82 -1.84 12.42 4.55
N TRP A 83 -2.76 11.79 5.28
CA TRP A 83 -4.19 11.93 5.08
C TRP A 83 -4.60 13.37 5.40
N LEU A 84 -5.49 13.94 4.60
CA LEU A 84 -6.04 15.26 4.89
C LEU A 84 -7.36 15.15 5.62
N THR A 85 -7.68 16.16 6.43
CA THR A 85 -8.99 16.24 7.11
C THR A 85 -10.16 16.26 6.13
N ALA A 86 -9.94 16.77 4.91
CA ALA A 86 -10.94 16.79 3.85
C ALA A 86 -11.07 15.47 3.06
N ASP A 87 -10.19 14.49 3.33
CA ASP A 87 -10.33 13.15 2.73
C ASP A 87 -11.53 12.42 3.34
N VAL A 88 -12.28 11.71 2.51
CA VAL A 88 -13.44 10.94 2.95
C VAL A 88 -13.11 9.46 2.97
N HIS A 89 -12.99 8.89 4.16
CA HIS A 89 -12.72 7.46 4.32
C HIS A 89 -14.02 6.66 4.17
N LEU A 90 -14.08 5.82 3.13
CA LEU A 90 -15.20 4.93 2.84
C LEU A 90 -15.08 3.59 3.57
N VAL A 91 -13.83 3.15 3.80
CA VAL A 91 -13.46 2.01 4.64
C VAL A 91 -12.26 2.45 5.47
N ASP A 92 -12.24 2.13 6.76
CA ASP A 92 -11.14 2.46 7.67
C ASP A 92 -11.14 1.48 8.86
N GLU A 93 -10.55 0.30 8.66
CA GLU A 93 -10.59 -0.79 9.64
C GLU A 93 -9.41 -1.75 9.52
N ALA A 94 -9.30 -2.69 10.45
CA ALA A 94 -8.36 -3.78 10.36
C ALA A 94 -8.69 -4.67 9.15
N CYS A 95 -7.71 -4.91 8.28
CA CYS A 95 -7.93 -5.65 7.04
C CYS A 95 -8.32 -7.11 7.31
N PRO A 96 -9.56 -7.53 7.03
CA PRO A 96 -10.04 -8.87 7.34
C PRO A 96 -9.29 -9.94 6.55
N TRP A 97 -8.87 -9.66 5.32
CA TRP A 97 -8.13 -10.58 4.46
C TRP A 97 -6.76 -10.93 5.02
N HIS A 98 -5.99 -9.93 5.47
CA HIS A 98 -4.69 -10.16 6.09
C HIS A 98 -4.83 -10.88 7.43
N GLN A 99 -5.82 -10.51 8.25
CA GLN A 99 -6.11 -11.19 9.50
C GLN A 99 -6.48 -12.67 9.27
N TRP A 100 -7.24 -12.95 8.21
CA TRP A 100 -7.68 -14.29 7.87
C TRP A 100 -6.55 -15.15 7.27
N PHE A 101 -5.77 -14.60 6.33
CA PHE A 101 -4.68 -15.31 5.64
C PHE A 101 -3.50 -15.65 6.56
N PHE A 102 -3.15 -14.73 7.44
CA PHE A 102 -1.98 -14.84 8.31
C PHE A 102 -2.32 -15.15 9.77
N GLY A 103 -3.60 -15.32 10.06
CA GLY A 103 -4.08 -15.74 11.37
C GLY A 103 -3.50 -17.11 11.76
N ARG A 104 -3.12 -17.25 13.04
CA ARG A 104 -2.42 -18.39 13.64
C ARG A 104 -3.03 -19.77 13.35
N SER A 105 -4.32 -19.83 13.06
CA SER A 105 -5.05 -21.11 12.96
C SER A 105 -4.89 -21.84 11.64
N ARG A 106 -4.38 -21.17 10.60
CA ARG A 106 -4.32 -21.72 9.24
C ARG A 106 -2.93 -21.76 8.60
N ALA A 107 -1.91 -21.28 9.29
CA ALA A 107 -0.54 -21.42 8.79
C ALA A 107 -0.17 -22.90 8.67
N PRO A 108 0.29 -23.38 7.50
CA PRO A 108 0.74 -24.74 7.33
C PRO A 108 1.89 -25.03 8.30
N ARG A 109 1.80 -26.16 8.98
CA ARG A 109 2.79 -26.59 9.97
C ARG A 109 3.38 -27.92 9.52
N VAL A 110 4.70 -28.04 9.66
CA VAL A 110 5.41 -29.32 9.51
C VAL A 110 5.70 -29.86 10.90
N ARG A 111 5.47 -31.16 11.11
CA ARG A 111 5.89 -31.82 12.34
C ARG A 111 7.27 -32.45 12.14
N VAL A 112 8.22 -32.00 12.98
CA VAL A 112 9.56 -32.58 13.06
C VAL A 112 9.78 -33.03 14.52
N GLY A 113 9.99 -34.33 14.70
CA GLY A 113 10.20 -34.89 16.06
C GLY A 113 9.03 -34.64 17.02
N GLY A 114 7.78 -34.60 16.53
CA GLY A 114 6.60 -34.37 17.37
C GLY A 114 6.27 -32.88 17.60
N VAL A 115 7.19 -31.97 17.26
CA VAL A 115 7.01 -30.53 17.40
C VAL A 115 6.43 -29.91 16.10
N ALA A 116 5.36 -29.17 16.22
CA ALA A 116 4.75 -28.48 15.07
C ALA A 116 5.49 -27.16 14.80
N ILE A 117 6.24 -27.12 13.70
CA ILE A 117 6.99 -25.94 13.25
C ILE A 117 6.16 -25.22 12.17
N PRO A 118 5.83 -23.92 12.34
CA PRO A 118 5.13 -23.19 11.29
C PRO A 118 6.05 -22.99 10.08
N LEU A 119 5.58 -23.32 8.88
CA LEU A 119 6.33 -23.16 7.63
C LEU A 119 6.39 -21.68 7.17
N VAL A 120 5.59 -20.82 7.73
CA VAL A 120 5.50 -19.41 7.34
C VAL A 120 5.87 -18.57 8.55
N HIS A 121 6.75 -17.61 8.35
CA HIS A 121 7.06 -16.60 9.37
C HIS A 121 5.78 -15.95 9.87
N ARG A 122 5.67 -15.84 11.19
CA ARG A 122 4.58 -15.10 11.82
C ARG A 122 4.52 -13.72 11.20
N TYR A 123 3.39 -13.39 10.63
CA TYR A 123 3.11 -12.06 10.18
C TYR A 123 3.01 -11.14 11.41
N ASP A 124 4.00 -10.28 11.60
CA ASP A 124 4.09 -9.44 12.79
C ASP A 124 3.23 -8.19 12.59
N GLY A 125 2.06 -8.19 13.21
CA GLY A 125 1.23 -7.01 13.34
C GLY A 125 -0.09 -7.03 12.58
N VAL A 126 -0.92 -6.07 12.94
CA VAL A 126 -2.23 -5.83 12.31
C VAL A 126 -2.01 -5.09 11.00
N HIS A 127 -2.67 -5.56 9.92
CA HIS A 127 -2.83 -4.75 8.72
C HIS A 127 -4.09 -3.92 8.84
N TRP A 128 -3.94 -2.67 8.49
CA TRP A 128 -5.02 -1.71 8.39
C TRP A 128 -5.30 -1.43 6.92
N HIS A 129 -6.56 -1.36 6.53
CA HIS A 129 -6.90 -0.93 5.19
C HIS A 129 -7.84 0.26 5.21
N ARG A 130 -7.63 1.12 4.23
CA ARG A 130 -8.39 2.33 4.07
C ARG A 130 -8.74 2.52 2.59
N LEU A 131 -10.02 2.65 2.30
CA LEU A 131 -10.51 3.10 0.99
C LEU A 131 -10.93 4.56 1.15
N THR A 132 -10.29 5.44 0.42
CA THR A 132 -10.43 6.88 0.61
C THR A 132 -10.76 7.58 -0.69
N ARG A 133 -11.76 8.45 -0.68
CA ARG A 133 -11.91 9.49 -1.69
C ARG A 133 -10.98 10.63 -1.30
N LEU A 134 -9.96 10.86 -2.13
CA LEU A 134 -8.99 11.91 -1.86
C LEU A 134 -9.59 13.28 -2.16
N ALA A 135 -9.37 14.22 -1.23
CA ALA A 135 -9.67 15.62 -1.48
C ALA A 135 -8.79 16.13 -2.62
N GLN A 136 -9.41 16.80 -3.57
CA GLN A 136 -8.69 17.45 -4.66
C GLN A 136 -8.14 18.77 -4.12
N GLY A 137 -6.83 18.99 -4.28
CA GLY A 137 -6.23 20.28 -3.96
C GLY A 137 -6.83 21.36 -4.87
N SER A 138 -7.22 22.46 -4.27
CA SER A 138 -7.55 23.71 -4.97
C SER A 138 -6.30 24.32 -5.57
#